data_c741fe668411e5f23535b1f80dd3b7d0
#
_entry.id   c741fe668411e5f23535b1f80dd3b7d0
#
_cell.length_a   1.000
_cell.length_b   1.000
_cell.length_c   1.000
_cell.angle_alpha   90.00
_cell.angle_beta   90.00
_cell.angle_gamma   90.00
#
_symmetry.space_group_name_H-M   'P 1'
#
loop_
_entity.id
_entity.type
_entity.pdbx_description
1 polymer ?
#
loop_
_entity_poly.entity_id
_entity_poly.type
_entity_poly.pdbx_seq_one_letter_code
_entity_poly.pdbx_strand_id
1 'polypeptide(L)'
;EGKNNCILINDSYNSDLASLDIALDFLVRRSEKKGLKRTLILSDILETGQSTATLYRRVAQLIKSRGINKLIGVGAEISSCAARFEGTPERYFFPDTDALLRSGIFKTLHSEVILIKGSRVFNFDLVSEELELKVHETILEVNLGAMVANLNHYRSMLRHPETKMICMVKAAAYGAGSYEIAKTLQEHHVDYLAVAVADEGSELRKAGITSSIIIMDPELTSFKTMFDYKLEPEVYNFHLLDALIKAAEKEGITNFPIHVKLDTGMHRLGFSVDEIPLLIRRLKSQNAVIPRSVFSHFVGSDSAQFDFFTRQQIELFEKGSQELQEAFSHKILRHICNTAGIERFPGAQFDMVRLGIGLYGVSPIDNSIINNVSTLKTTILQIRDVPGEDTVGYSRMGHLTRPSRIAAIPIGYADGLNRHLGRGNAYCLVNGKKAPYVGNICMDVCMIDVTDIDCREGDKAVIFGDDLPITTLSDKLGTIPYEVLTSISNRVKRVYYQD
;
A
#
# COMPACT_ATOMS: atom_id res chain seq x y z
N GLU A 1 4.47 -15.99 2.89
CA GLU A 1 5.15 -17.30 2.80
C GLU A 1 5.38 -17.86 4.20
N GLY A 2 5.16 -19.16 4.38
CA GLY A 2 5.37 -19.85 5.63
C GLY A 2 6.64 -20.71 5.62
N LYS A 3 7.08 -21.13 6.82
CA LYS A 3 8.12 -22.13 6.99
C LYS A 3 7.78 -23.41 6.22
N ASN A 4 8.76 -24.23 5.89
CA ASN A 4 8.59 -25.52 5.22
C ASN A 4 7.78 -25.48 3.91
N ASN A 5 7.97 -24.42 3.13
CA ASN A 5 7.27 -24.22 1.85
C ASN A 5 5.73 -24.15 1.95
N CYS A 6 5.21 -23.72 3.11
CA CYS A 6 3.79 -23.46 3.31
C CYS A 6 3.38 -22.08 2.78
N ILE A 7 2.11 -21.93 2.44
CA ILE A 7 1.48 -20.66 2.12
C ILE A 7 0.56 -20.31 3.29
N LEU A 8 0.75 -19.12 3.88
CA LEU A 8 -0.09 -18.65 4.97
C LEU A 8 -1.15 -17.68 4.48
N ILE A 9 -2.36 -17.85 4.97
CA ILE A 9 -3.48 -16.91 4.86
C ILE A 9 -3.82 -16.52 6.30
N ASN A 10 -3.49 -15.29 6.69
CA ASN A 10 -3.79 -14.78 8.01
C ASN A 10 -5.10 -13.98 7.96
N ASP A 11 -6.11 -14.47 8.67
CA ASP A 11 -7.42 -13.82 8.87
C ASP A 11 -7.84 -13.99 10.34
N SER A 12 -6.96 -13.54 11.23
CA SER A 12 -7.06 -13.75 12.68
C SER A 12 -7.85 -12.65 13.42
N TYR A 13 -8.55 -11.79 12.69
CA TYR A 13 -9.20 -10.61 13.27
C TYR A 13 -10.67 -10.82 13.65
N ASN A 14 -11.43 -11.48 12.79
CA ASN A 14 -12.85 -11.75 12.97
C ASN A 14 -13.14 -13.25 12.91
N SER A 15 -13.90 -13.75 13.85
CA SER A 15 -14.27 -15.16 13.92
C SER A 15 -15.78 -15.31 14.01
N ASP A 16 -16.48 -15.04 12.90
CA ASP A 16 -17.89 -15.37 12.71
C ASP A 16 -18.06 -16.37 11.56
N LEU A 17 -19.26 -16.96 11.47
CA LEU A 17 -19.55 -18.02 10.51
C LEU A 17 -19.50 -17.56 9.05
N ALA A 18 -19.93 -16.33 8.78
CA ALA A 18 -19.96 -15.77 7.42
C ALA A 18 -18.54 -15.43 6.93
N SER A 19 -17.74 -14.81 7.79
CA SER A 19 -16.33 -14.53 7.49
C SER A 19 -15.50 -15.81 7.35
N LEU A 20 -15.83 -16.86 8.10
CA LEU A 20 -15.19 -18.18 7.96
C LEU A 20 -15.48 -18.78 6.58
N ASP A 21 -16.73 -18.72 6.10
CA ASP A 21 -17.10 -19.26 4.78
C ASP A 21 -16.34 -18.55 3.64
N ILE A 22 -16.24 -17.23 3.69
CA ILE A 22 -15.45 -16.43 2.73
C ILE A 22 -13.97 -16.79 2.76
N ALA A 23 -13.39 -16.92 3.97
CA ALA A 23 -11.99 -17.28 4.13
C ALA A 23 -11.68 -18.71 3.63
N LEU A 24 -12.60 -19.65 3.84
CA LEU A 24 -12.48 -21.00 3.32
C LEU A 24 -12.56 -21.06 1.79
N ASP A 25 -13.42 -20.24 1.16
CA ASP A 25 -13.46 -20.11 -0.31
C ASP A 25 -12.11 -19.62 -0.86
N PHE A 26 -11.50 -18.66 -0.18
CA PHE A 26 -10.18 -18.15 -0.57
C PHE A 26 -9.09 -19.23 -0.43
N LEU A 27 -9.11 -19.99 0.68
CA LEU A 27 -8.22 -21.12 0.92
C LEU A 27 -8.32 -22.16 -0.20
N VAL A 28 -9.54 -22.51 -0.60
CA VAL A 28 -9.80 -23.48 -1.69
C VAL A 28 -9.17 -22.99 -2.99
N ARG A 29 -9.51 -21.78 -3.44
CA ARG A 29 -8.99 -21.20 -4.69
C ARG A 29 -7.46 -21.15 -4.69
N ARG A 30 -6.86 -20.78 -3.56
CA ARG A 30 -5.40 -20.68 -3.45
C ARG A 30 -4.69 -22.04 -3.49
N SER A 31 -5.31 -23.07 -2.91
CA SER A 31 -4.77 -24.43 -2.87
C SER A 31 -4.92 -25.17 -4.21
N GLU A 32 -6.06 -25.02 -4.90
CA GLU A 32 -6.33 -25.68 -6.19
C GLU A 32 -5.32 -25.27 -7.26
N LYS A 33 -4.99 -23.99 -7.33
CA LYS A 33 -4.02 -23.48 -8.31
C LYS A 33 -2.65 -24.14 -8.21
N LYS A 34 -2.30 -24.72 -7.05
CA LYS A 34 -1.00 -25.37 -6.79
C LYS A 34 -1.10 -26.84 -6.40
N GLY A 35 -2.29 -27.40 -6.31
CA GLY A 35 -2.49 -28.80 -5.90
C GLY A 35 -2.04 -29.11 -4.46
N LEU A 36 -2.13 -28.12 -3.56
CA LEU A 36 -1.63 -28.22 -2.18
C LEU A 36 -2.72 -28.68 -1.20
N LYS A 37 -2.32 -29.36 -0.11
CA LYS A 37 -3.20 -29.67 1.00
C LYS A 37 -3.72 -28.41 1.68
N ARG A 38 -4.90 -28.51 2.30
CA ARG A 38 -5.60 -27.43 3.00
C ARG A 38 -5.60 -27.65 4.48
N THR A 39 -5.02 -26.74 5.22
CA THR A 39 -4.99 -26.74 6.69
C THR A 39 -5.71 -25.52 7.22
N LEU A 40 -6.58 -25.72 8.20
CA LEU A 40 -7.29 -24.67 8.91
C LEU A 40 -6.85 -24.66 10.38
N ILE A 41 -6.37 -23.53 10.87
CA ILE A 41 -6.17 -23.24 12.29
C ILE A 41 -7.32 -22.31 12.71
N LEU A 42 -8.20 -22.78 13.59
CA LEU A 42 -9.44 -22.10 13.95
C LEU A 42 -9.56 -21.95 15.46
N SER A 43 -9.79 -20.72 15.95
CA SER A 43 -10.14 -20.48 17.35
C SER A 43 -11.62 -20.72 17.62
N ASP A 44 -12.02 -20.66 18.89
CA ASP A 44 -13.45 -20.53 19.24
C ASP A 44 -14.09 -19.37 18.51
N ILE A 45 -15.33 -19.58 18.07
CA ILE A 45 -16.17 -18.55 17.44
C ILE A 45 -17.07 -17.96 18.50
N LEU A 46 -16.83 -16.70 18.87
CA LEU A 46 -17.50 -16.03 19.99
C LEU A 46 -18.75 -15.26 19.55
N GLU A 47 -19.66 -15.00 20.50
CA GLU A 47 -20.79 -14.06 20.38
C GLU A 47 -21.78 -14.35 19.22
N THR A 48 -22.06 -15.61 18.93
CA THR A 48 -22.94 -15.97 17.82
C THR A 48 -24.44 -15.98 18.18
N GLY A 49 -24.80 -15.94 19.45
CA GLY A 49 -26.18 -16.10 19.93
C GLY A 49 -26.78 -17.50 19.68
N GLN A 50 -25.98 -18.45 19.18
CA GLN A 50 -26.36 -19.84 18.91
C GLN A 50 -25.79 -20.79 19.97
N SER A 51 -26.44 -21.97 20.16
CA SER A 51 -25.83 -22.97 21.00
C SER A 51 -24.55 -23.51 20.36
N THR A 52 -23.52 -23.78 21.20
CA THR A 52 -22.23 -24.34 20.78
C THR A 52 -22.39 -25.58 19.88
N ALA A 53 -23.34 -26.44 20.23
CA ALA A 53 -23.63 -27.65 19.45
C ALA A 53 -24.16 -27.37 18.04
N THR A 54 -25.00 -26.34 17.87
CA THR A 54 -25.56 -25.93 16.57
C THR A 54 -24.51 -25.23 15.73
N LEU A 55 -23.75 -24.33 16.34
CA LEU A 55 -22.67 -23.59 15.68
C LEU A 55 -21.64 -24.56 15.09
N TYR A 56 -21.05 -25.44 15.92
CA TYR A 56 -19.99 -26.34 15.45
C TYR A 56 -20.48 -27.48 14.55
N ARG A 57 -21.77 -27.77 14.51
CA ARG A 57 -22.34 -28.61 13.44
C ARG A 57 -22.22 -27.91 12.08
N ARG A 58 -22.55 -26.62 12.00
CA ARG A 58 -22.45 -25.83 10.77
C ARG A 58 -21.00 -25.64 10.36
N VAL A 59 -20.10 -25.35 11.30
CA VAL A 59 -18.66 -25.24 11.06
C VAL A 59 -18.11 -26.56 10.49
N ALA A 60 -18.45 -27.69 11.07
CA ALA A 60 -18.02 -29.00 10.58
C ALA A 60 -18.53 -29.29 9.15
N GLN A 61 -19.76 -28.91 8.84
CA GLN A 61 -20.31 -29.03 7.49
C GLN A 61 -19.54 -28.17 6.48
N LEU A 62 -19.22 -26.91 6.81
CA LEU A 62 -18.41 -26.02 5.97
C LEU A 62 -17.02 -26.62 5.73
N ILE A 63 -16.33 -27.04 6.77
CA ILE A 63 -14.98 -27.63 6.70
C ILE A 63 -14.99 -28.87 5.78
N LYS A 64 -16.00 -29.72 5.94
CA LYS A 64 -16.15 -30.92 5.12
C LYS A 64 -16.43 -30.57 3.64
N SER A 65 -17.34 -29.65 3.39
CA SER A 65 -17.72 -29.24 2.02
C SER A 65 -16.57 -28.59 1.26
N ARG A 66 -15.65 -27.91 1.98
CA ARG A 66 -14.46 -27.26 1.40
C ARG A 66 -13.25 -28.19 1.28
N GLY A 67 -13.37 -29.45 1.70
CA GLY A 67 -12.32 -30.47 1.58
C GLY A 67 -11.05 -30.10 2.37
N ILE A 68 -11.23 -29.67 3.62
CA ILE A 68 -10.11 -29.38 4.52
C ILE A 68 -9.44 -30.69 4.92
N ASN A 69 -8.13 -30.80 4.72
CA ASN A 69 -7.36 -31.99 5.02
C ASN A 69 -6.96 -32.06 6.49
N LYS A 70 -6.66 -30.89 7.10
CA LYS A 70 -6.19 -30.82 8.48
C LYS A 70 -6.89 -29.67 9.21
N LEU A 71 -7.43 -29.94 10.40
CA LEU A 71 -8.01 -28.97 11.31
C LEU A 71 -7.20 -28.91 12.60
N ILE A 72 -6.82 -27.69 12.99
CA ILE A 72 -6.22 -27.38 14.28
C ILE A 72 -7.18 -26.44 15.01
N GLY A 73 -7.95 -26.97 15.95
CA GLY A 73 -8.90 -26.23 16.76
C GLY A 73 -8.26 -25.70 18.04
N VAL A 74 -8.52 -24.45 18.39
CA VAL A 74 -7.97 -23.79 19.58
C VAL A 74 -9.07 -23.15 20.40
N GLY A 75 -9.23 -23.59 21.61
CA GLY A 75 -10.26 -23.10 22.56
C GLY A 75 -11.06 -24.22 23.19
N ALA A 76 -11.76 -23.87 24.26
CA ALA A 76 -12.55 -24.84 25.05
C ALA A 76 -13.80 -25.30 24.29
N GLU A 77 -14.49 -24.40 23.58
CA GLU A 77 -15.73 -24.71 22.89
C GLU A 77 -15.51 -25.63 21.67
N ILE A 78 -14.57 -25.29 20.80
CA ILE A 78 -14.24 -26.13 19.64
C ILE A 78 -13.69 -27.48 20.06
N SER A 79 -12.88 -27.52 21.12
CA SER A 79 -12.33 -28.77 21.68
C SER A 79 -13.43 -29.68 22.25
N SER A 80 -14.44 -29.11 22.91
CA SER A 80 -15.59 -29.85 23.42
C SER A 80 -16.44 -30.51 22.30
N CYS A 81 -16.37 -29.97 21.13
CA CYS A 81 -17.09 -30.39 19.93
C CYS A 81 -16.23 -31.25 18.97
N ALA A 82 -15.06 -31.73 19.39
CA ALA A 82 -14.09 -32.46 18.54
C ALA A 82 -14.70 -33.65 17.77
N ALA A 83 -15.65 -34.39 18.37
CA ALA A 83 -16.35 -35.50 17.72
C ALA A 83 -17.14 -35.10 16.46
N ARG A 84 -17.52 -33.80 16.32
CA ARG A 84 -18.27 -33.34 15.15
C ARG A 84 -17.41 -33.21 13.90
N PHE A 85 -16.10 -33.21 14.05
CA PHE A 85 -15.13 -33.07 12.97
C PHE A 85 -14.58 -34.42 12.45
N GLU A 86 -15.24 -35.52 12.74
CA GLU A 86 -14.80 -36.88 12.30
C GLU A 86 -14.67 -37.03 10.78
N GLY A 87 -15.31 -36.14 10.01
CA GLY A 87 -15.15 -36.07 8.55
C GLY A 87 -13.86 -35.43 8.05
N THR A 88 -13.05 -34.83 8.94
CA THR A 88 -11.75 -34.24 8.59
C THR A 88 -10.64 -35.25 8.84
N PRO A 89 -9.75 -35.56 7.86
CA PRO A 89 -8.76 -36.62 7.98
C PRO A 89 -7.78 -36.46 9.15
N GLU A 90 -7.21 -35.25 9.30
CA GLU A 90 -6.30 -34.89 10.37
C GLU A 90 -6.92 -33.79 11.25
N ARG A 91 -6.97 -34.04 12.56
CA ARG A 91 -7.57 -33.06 13.49
C ARG A 91 -6.87 -33.05 14.83
N TYR A 92 -6.59 -31.88 15.33
CA TYR A 92 -5.90 -31.60 16.58
C TYR A 92 -6.64 -30.51 17.33
N PHE A 93 -6.72 -30.61 18.67
CA PHE A 93 -7.41 -29.63 19.48
C PHE A 93 -6.56 -29.24 20.68
N PHE A 94 -6.52 -27.94 20.94
CA PHE A 94 -5.74 -27.36 22.04
C PHE A 94 -6.64 -26.43 22.88
N PRO A 95 -6.45 -26.38 24.19
CA PRO A 95 -7.28 -25.55 25.06
C PRO A 95 -7.07 -24.05 24.83
N ASP A 96 -5.86 -23.66 24.41
CA ASP A 96 -5.46 -22.28 24.20
C ASP A 96 -4.28 -22.19 23.21
N THR A 97 -3.92 -20.95 22.85
CA THR A 97 -2.83 -20.67 21.92
C THR A 97 -1.45 -21.09 22.48
N ASP A 98 -1.24 -20.93 23.78
CA ASP A 98 0.03 -21.32 24.42
C ASP A 98 0.26 -22.84 24.33
N ALA A 99 -0.79 -23.63 24.53
CA ALA A 99 -0.74 -25.08 24.38
C ALA A 99 -0.42 -25.48 22.91
N LEU A 100 -1.04 -24.79 21.95
CA LEU A 100 -0.75 -24.97 20.53
C LEU A 100 0.73 -24.66 20.21
N LEU A 101 1.25 -23.52 20.66
CA LEU A 101 2.64 -23.11 20.42
C LEU A 101 3.65 -24.09 21.00
N ARG A 102 3.37 -24.65 22.19
CA ARG A 102 4.23 -25.66 22.84
C ARG A 102 4.12 -27.07 22.27
N SER A 103 3.08 -27.37 21.47
CA SER A 103 2.79 -28.73 21.00
C SER A 103 3.80 -29.28 19.99
N GLY A 104 4.55 -28.42 19.33
CA GLY A 104 5.46 -28.80 18.24
C GLY A 104 4.76 -29.20 16.93
N ILE A 105 3.43 -29.08 16.84
CA ILE A 105 2.64 -29.47 15.65
C ILE A 105 3.07 -28.74 14.38
N PHE A 106 3.55 -27.49 14.51
CA PHE A 106 3.99 -26.69 13.37
C PHE A 106 5.17 -27.32 12.61
N LYS A 107 5.96 -28.17 13.27
CA LYS A 107 7.05 -28.93 12.62
C LYS A 107 6.53 -29.99 11.64
N THR A 108 5.25 -30.36 11.73
CA THR A 108 4.61 -31.34 10.84
C THR A 108 3.98 -30.71 9.59
N LEU A 109 3.92 -29.39 9.52
CA LEU A 109 3.31 -28.66 8.41
C LEU A 109 4.35 -28.46 7.29
N HIS A 110 4.05 -29.01 6.11
CA HIS A 110 4.94 -28.97 4.95
C HIS A 110 4.16 -28.84 3.63
N SER A 111 4.53 -27.90 2.80
CA SER A 111 3.99 -27.74 1.43
C SER A 111 2.46 -27.76 1.39
N GLU A 112 1.83 -26.99 2.25
CA GLU A 112 0.37 -26.88 2.36
C GLU A 112 -0.07 -25.41 2.43
N VAL A 113 -1.34 -25.13 2.15
CA VAL A 113 -1.93 -23.81 2.35
C VAL A 113 -2.63 -23.81 3.70
N ILE A 114 -2.23 -22.89 4.57
CA ILE A 114 -2.69 -22.78 5.95
C ILE A 114 -3.51 -21.51 6.11
N LEU A 115 -4.79 -21.66 6.47
CA LEU A 115 -5.63 -20.54 6.89
C LEU A 115 -5.61 -20.44 8.42
N ILE A 116 -5.22 -19.28 8.92
CA ILE A 116 -5.24 -18.93 10.35
C ILE A 116 -6.45 -18.03 10.56
N LYS A 117 -7.47 -18.54 11.26
CA LYS A 117 -8.75 -17.86 11.49
C LYS A 117 -9.10 -17.87 12.97
N GLY A 118 -9.15 -16.71 13.60
CA GLY A 118 -9.40 -16.63 15.02
C GLY A 118 -9.91 -15.28 15.49
N SER A 119 -10.44 -15.24 16.71
CA SER A 119 -10.81 -14.01 17.39
C SER A 119 -9.57 -13.40 18.05
N ARG A 120 -9.54 -12.08 18.21
CA ARG A 120 -8.46 -11.31 18.87
C ARG A 120 -8.05 -11.85 20.23
N VAL A 121 -9.01 -12.38 21.00
CA VAL A 121 -8.80 -12.93 22.34
C VAL A 121 -7.79 -14.10 22.35
N PHE A 122 -7.67 -14.80 21.24
CA PHE A 122 -6.78 -15.95 21.10
C PHE A 122 -5.34 -15.59 20.67
N ASN A 123 -5.01 -14.34 20.41
CA ASN A 123 -3.68 -13.87 20.05
C ASN A 123 -3.03 -14.68 18.91
N PHE A 124 -3.79 -14.96 17.84
CA PHE A 124 -3.32 -15.75 16.72
C PHE A 124 -2.20 -15.09 15.90
N ASP A 125 -1.88 -13.85 16.21
CA ASP A 125 -0.66 -13.19 15.68
C ASP A 125 0.59 -13.99 16.07
N LEU A 126 0.65 -14.56 17.29
CA LEU A 126 1.75 -15.43 17.72
C LEU A 126 1.85 -16.71 16.88
N VAL A 127 0.70 -17.26 16.45
CA VAL A 127 0.66 -18.41 15.55
C VAL A 127 1.19 -18.06 14.17
N SER A 128 0.80 -16.90 13.65
CA SER A 128 1.31 -16.38 12.38
C SER A 128 2.81 -16.15 12.43
N GLU A 129 3.32 -15.51 13.48
CA GLU A 129 4.75 -15.25 13.69
C GLU A 129 5.57 -16.53 13.74
N GLU A 130 5.04 -17.59 14.39
CA GLU A 130 5.74 -18.88 14.47
C GLU A 130 5.77 -19.62 13.13
N LEU A 131 4.73 -19.49 12.31
CA LEU A 131 4.62 -20.16 11.02
C LEU A 131 5.28 -19.40 9.87
N GLU A 132 5.46 -18.08 10.01
CA GLU A 132 6.05 -17.26 8.96
C GLU A 132 7.50 -17.61 8.66
N LEU A 133 7.80 -17.70 7.38
CA LEU A 133 9.18 -17.76 6.91
C LEU A 133 9.80 -16.37 7.06
N LYS A 134 10.53 -16.14 8.14
CA LYS A 134 11.30 -14.89 8.33
C LYS A 134 12.50 -14.89 7.38
N VAL A 135 12.26 -14.52 6.14
CA VAL A 135 13.32 -14.40 5.12
C VAL A 135 14.05 -13.05 5.27
N HIS A 136 13.38 -12.04 5.83
CA HIS A 136 13.93 -10.71 6.06
C HIS A 136 13.47 -10.16 7.41
N GLU A 137 14.41 -9.67 8.21
CA GLU A 137 14.13 -9.05 9.51
C GLU A 137 13.56 -7.62 9.35
N THR A 138 13.80 -6.99 8.19
CA THR A 138 13.31 -5.65 7.87
C THR A 138 12.01 -5.74 7.09
N ILE A 139 10.96 -5.12 7.62
CA ILE A 139 9.61 -5.14 7.04
C ILE A 139 9.01 -3.73 7.00
N LEU A 140 8.19 -3.50 6.00
CA LEU A 140 7.28 -2.36 5.92
C LEU A 140 5.87 -2.86 6.22
N GLU A 141 5.36 -2.52 7.38
CA GLU A 141 3.96 -2.77 7.72
C GLU A 141 3.08 -1.71 7.06
N VAL A 142 1.97 -2.12 6.48
CA VAL A 142 1.03 -1.25 5.78
C VAL A 142 -0.36 -1.46 6.36
N ASN A 143 -0.88 -0.44 7.02
CA ASN A 143 -2.22 -0.44 7.60
C ASN A 143 -3.27 -0.03 6.57
N LEU A 144 -3.98 -1.01 6.02
CA LEU A 144 -5.04 -0.79 5.03
C LEU A 144 -6.26 -0.10 5.65
N GLY A 145 -6.55 -0.34 6.93
CA GLY A 145 -7.63 0.35 7.66
C GLY A 145 -7.36 1.84 7.80
N ALA A 146 -6.14 2.23 8.17
CA ALA A 146 -5.71 3.63 8.21
C ALA A 146 -5.80 4.29 6.84
N MET A 147 -5.40 3.59 5.78
CA MET A 147 -5.53 4.09 4.40
C MET A 147 -7.00 4.34 4.02
N VAL A 148 -7.89 3.43 4.36
CA VAL A 148 -9.35 3.61 4.13
C VAL A 148 -9.90 4.77 4.95
N ALA A 149 -9.46 4.94 6.20
CA ALA A 149 -9.81 6.10 7.00
C ALA A 149 -9.36 7.41 6.35
N ASN A 150 -8.15 7.46 5.80
CA ASN A 150 -7.65 8.61 5.05
C ASN A 150 -8.48 8.87 3.77
N LEU A 151 -8.80 7.82 3.02
CA LEU A 151 -9.69 7.92 1.86
C LEU A 151 -11.02 8.56 2.23
N ASN A 152 -11.66 8.08 3.31
CA ASN A 152 -12.95 8.59 3.78
C ASN A 152 -12.84 10.02 4.34
N HIS A 153 -11.72 10.35 4.98
CA HIS A 153 -11.43 11.71 5.40
C HIS A 153 -11.48 12.69 4.20
N TYR A 154 -10.78 12.38 3.11
CA TYR A 154 -10.80 13.22 1.91
C TYR A 154 -12.13 13.16 1.16
N ARG A 155 -12.85 12.04 1.20
CA ARG A 155 -14.22 11.97 0.67
C ARG A 155 -15.18 12.91 1.39
N SER A 156 -15.03 13.05 2.70
CA SER A 156 -15.85 13.98 3.50
C SER A 156 -15.62 15.46 3.17
N MET A 157 -14.49 15.79 2.52
CA MET A 157 -14.17 17.14 2.07
C MET A 157 -14.70 17.46 0.66
N LEU A 158 -15.28 16.47 -0.02
CA LEU A 158 -15.87 16.71 -1.34
C LEU A 158 -17.14 17.56 -1.21
N ARG A 159 -17.20 18.63 -2.00
CA ARG A 159 -18.30 19.58 -1.98
C ARG A 159 -19.60 18.97 -2.50
N HIS A 160 -19.47 18.07 -3.47
CA HIS A 160 -20.59 17.38 -4.08
C HIS A 160 -20.39 15.87 -3.99
N PRO A 161 -21.42 15.09 -3.60
CA PRO A 161 -21.27 13.64 -3.44
C PRO A 161 -21.01 12.91 -4.76
N GLU A 162 -21.34 13.50 -5.90
CA GLU A 162 -21.07 12.97 -7.23
C GLU A 162 -19.65 13.23 -7.73
N THR A 163 -18.86 14.06 -7.02
CA THR A 163 -17.46 14.31 -7.39
C THR A 163 -16.67 13.01 -7.28
N LYS A 164 -16.05 12.62 -8.38
CA LYS A 164 -15.28 11.40 -8.49
C LYS A 164 -13.90 11.53 -7.87
N MET A 165 -13.36 10.42 -7.43
CA MET A 165 -12.02 10.37 -6.84
C MET A 165 -11.09 9.49 -7.66
N ILE A 166 -9.93 10.07 -8.00
CA ILE A 166 -8.80 9.37 -8.59
C ILE A 166 -7.77 9.16 -7.48
N CYS A 167 -7.39 7.91 -7.20
CA CYS A 167 -6.34 7.60 -6.24
C CYS A 167 -5.03 7.28 -6.94
N MET A 168 -3.95 7.94 -6.50
CA MET A 168 -2.62 7.77 -7.05
C MET A 168 -1.95 6.52 -6.46
N VAL A 169 -1.66 5.53 -7.30
CA VAL A 169 -1.00 4.26 -6.91
C VAL A 169 0.30 4.00 -7.69
N LYS A 170 0.88 5.06 -8.25
CA LYS A 170 2.17 5.02 -8.94
C LYS A 170 3.34 4.73 -8.00
N ALA A 171 4.49 4.35 -8.55
CA ALA A 171 5.71 4.02 -7.81
C ALA A 171 5.45 2.95 -6.73
N ALA A 172 4.86 1.82 -7.12
CA ALA A 172 4.44 0.76 -6.22
C ALA A 172 3.53 1.27 -5.09
N ALA A 173 2.53 2.10 -5.42
CA ALA A 173 1.65 2.77 -4.48
C ALA A 173 2.46 3.52 -3.40
N TYR A 174 3.33 4.43 -3.84
CA TYR A 174 4.25 5.19 -2.97
C TYR A 174 5.09 4.27 -2.06
N GLY A 175 5.55 3.15 -2.62
CA GLY A 175 6.35 2.16 -1.89
C GLY A 175 5.56 1.18 -1.02
N ALA A 176 4.25 1.38 -0.85
CA ALA A 176 3.41 0.52 0.01
C ALA A 176 3.01 -0.81 -0.63
N GLY A 177 3.20 -0.98 -1.94
CA GLY A 177 2.83 -2.19 -2.69
C GLY A 177 1.56 -2.02 -3.52
N SER A 178 1.66 -2.26 -4.83
CA SER A 178 0.63 -1.84 -5.80
C SER A 178 -0.68 -2.62 -5.67
N TYR A 179 -0.60 -3.94 -5.56
CA TYR A 179 -1.79 -4.79 -5.68
C TYR A 179 -2.75 -4.66 -4.50
N GLU A 180 -2.26 -4.80 -3.29
CA GLU A 180 -3.07 -4.76 -2.07
C GLU A 180 -3.73 -3.39 -1.89
N ILE A 181 -2.99 -2.33 -2.17
CA ILE A 181 -3.52 -0.96 -2.16
C ILE A 181 -4.61 -0.78 -3.23
N ALA A 182 -4.32 -1.14 -4.48
CA ALA A 182 -5.28 -1.01 -5.58
C ALA A 182 -6.54 -1.86 -5.35
N LYS A 183 -6.38 -3.08 -4.83
CA LYS A 183 -7.49 -3.97 -4.48
C LYS A 183 -8.38 -3.36 -3.39
N THR A 184 -7.78 -2.86 -2.31
CA THR A 184 -8.53 -2.21 -1.23
C THR A 184 -9.29 -0.98 -1.75
N LEU A 185 -8.66 -0.14 -2.57
CA LEU A 185 -9.31 1.02 -3.17
C LEU A 185 -10.48 0.62 -4.08
N GLN A 186 -10.31 -0.44 -4.87
CA GLN A 186 -11.38 -0.98 -5.71
C GLN A 186 -12.56 -1.49 -4.88
N GLU A 187 -12.30 -2.22 -3.79
CA GLU A 187 -13.33 -2.71 -2.86
C GLU A 187 -14.07 -1.56 -2.16
N HIS A 188 -13.41 -0.41 -1.99
CA HIS A 188 -14.00 0.83 -1.49
C HIS A 188 -14.54 1.77 -2.58
N HIS A 189 -14.78 1.23 -3.78
CA HIS A 189 -15.46 1.92 -4.88
C HIS A 189 -14.82 3.26 -5.28
N VAL A 190 -13.50 3.28 -5.38
CA VAL A 190 -12.77 4.42 -5.97
C VAL A 190 -13.01 4.43 -7.48
N ASP A 191 -13.32 5.62 -8.05
CA ASP A 191 -13.71 5.74 -9.45
C ASP A 191 -12.55 5.44 -10.41
N TYR A 192 -11.35 5.94 -10.10
CA TYR A 192 -10.15 5.77 -10.92
C TYR A 192 -8.92 5.48 -10.05
N LEU A 193 -8.05 4.66 -10.59
CA LEU A 193 -6.66 4.56 -10.15
C LEU A 193 -5.77 5.29 -11.15
N ALA A 194 -4.66 5.86 -10.71
CA ALA A 194 -3.68 6.46 -11.60
C ALA A 194 -2.27 5.97 -11.27
N VAL A 195 -1.57 5.55 -12.30
CA VAL A 195 -0.19 5.09 -12.27
C VAL A 195 0.69 5.96 -13.18
N ALA A 196 2.01 5.85 -13.08
CA ALA A 196 2.90 6.64 -13.92
C ALA A 196 2.99 6.03 -15.33
N VAL A 197 3.35 4.78 -15.44
CA VAL A 197 3.67 4.10 -16.71
C VAL A 197 2.76 2.92 -17.00
N ALA A 198 2.67 2.52 -18.27
CA ALA A 198 1.79 1.43 -18.70
C ALA A 198 2.11 0.08 -18.05
N ASP A 199 3.36 -0.19 -17.71
CA ASP A 199 3.78 -1.42 -17.06
C ASP A 199 3.12 -1.56 -15.68
N GLU A 200 3.10 -0.51 -14.85
CA GLU A 200 2.40 -0.52 -13.56
C GLU A 200 0.91 -0.87 -13.74
N GLY A 201 0.25 -0.24 -14.73
CA GLY A 201 -1.15 -0.51 -15.04
C GLY A 201 -1.39 -1.94 -15.52
N SER A 202 -0.52 -2.48 -16.37
CA SER A 202 -0.64 -3.85 -16.87
C SER A 202 -0.43 -4.89 -15.78
N GLU A 203 0.48 -4.66 -14.84
CA GLU A 203 0.67 -5.52 -13.66
C GLU A 203 -0.58 -5.57 -12.78
N LEU A 204 -1.22 -4.42 -12.53
CA LEU A 204 -2.49 -4.37 -11.80
C LEU A 204 -3.60 -5.14 -12.53
N ARG A 205 -3.71 -5.00 -13.87
CA ARG A 205 -4.67 -5.77 -14.66
C ARG A 205 -4.43 -7.27 -14.58
N LYS A 206 -3.17 -7.72 -14.74
CA LYS A 206 -2.79 -9.14 -14.59
C LYS A 206 -3.08 -9.69 -13.21
N ALA A 207 -3.02 -8.84 -12.19
CA ALA A 207 -3.38 -9.19 -10.82
C ALA A 207 -4.90 -9.23 -10.56
N GLY A 208 -5.74 -8.78 -11.52
CA GLY A 208 -7.20 -8.84 -11.43
C GLY A 208 -7.89 -7.53 -11.05
N ILE A 209 -7.19 -6.40 -11.09
CA ILE A 209 -7.80 -5.07 -10.87
C ILE A 209 -8.62 -4.69 -12.11
N THR A 210 -9.90 -4.36 -11.89
CA THR A 210 -10.87 -4.01 -12.94
C THR A 210 -11.23 -2.54 -12.99
N SER A 211 -10.93 -1.76 -11.95
CA SER A 211 -11.14 -0.31 -11.90
C SER A 211 -10.50 0.40 -13.09
N SER A 212 -11.05 1.53 -13.52
CA SER A 212 -10.42 2.36 -14.55
C SER A 212 -9.04 2.84 -14.10
N ILE A 213 -8.03 2.73 -14.98
CA ILE A 213 -6.65 3.09 -14.70
C ILE A 213 -6.17 4.14 -15.69
N ILE A 214 -5.70 5.27 -15.15
CA ILE A 214 -5.11 6.37 -15.93
C ILE A 214 -3.59 6.21 -15.92
N ILE A 215 -2.96 6.36 -17.10
CA ILE A 215 -1.51 6.39 -17.28
C ILE A 215 -1.08 7.85 -17.40
N MET A 216 -0.30 8.33 -16.43
CA MET A 216 0.09 9.75 -16.32
C MET A 216 1.30 10.12 -17.21
N ASP A 217 2.17 9.17 -17.50
CA ASP A 217 3.36 9.39 -18.33
C ASP A 217 3.43 8.30 -19.42
N PRO A 218 2.48 8.29 -20.40
CA PRO A 218 2.43 7.25 -21.41
C PRO A 218 3.61 7.36 -22.38
N GLU A 219 4.22 6.22 -22.70
CA GLU A 219 5.30 6.11 -23.68
C GLU A 219 4.76 5.72 -25.06
N LEU A 220 5.38 6.23 -26.11
CA LEU A 220 5.00 5.91 -27.51
C LEU A 220 5.07 4.42 -27.83
N THR A 221 5.93 3.68 -27.15
CA THR A 221 6.12 2.23 -27.32
C THR A 221 5.08 1.39 -26.58
N SER A 222 4.31 1.98 -25.68
CA SER A 222 3.38 1.26 -24.80
C SER A 222 1.92 1.25 -25.27
N PHE A 223 1.60 1.81 -26.44
CA PHE A 223 0.21 1.91 -26.92
C PHE A 223 -0.50 0.57 -27.01
N LYS A 224 0.17 -0.48 -27.55
CA LYS A 224 -0.43 -1.80 -27.61
C LYS A 224 -0.79 -2.33 -26.23
N THR A 225 0.09 -2.16 -25.26
CA THR A 225 -0.16 -2.55 -23.87
C THR A 225 -1.37 -1.78 -23.32
N MET A 226 -1.47 -0.48 -23.58
CA MET A 226 -2.63 0.33 -23.13
C MET A 226 -3.93 -0.15 -23.77
N PHE A 227 -3.94 -0.50 -25.05
CA PHE A 227 -5.13 -1.04 -25.72
C PHE A 227 -5.53 -2.41 -25.15
N ASP A 228 -4.58 -3.35 -25.06
CA ASP A 228 -4.81 -4.72 -24.61
C ASP A 228 -5.34 -4.77 -23.17
N TYR A 229 -4.85 -3.89 -22.30
CA TYR A 229 -5.22 -3.82 -20.88
C TYR A 229 -6.22 -2.72 -20.55
N LYS A 230 -6.76 -2.01 -21.55
CA LYS A 230 -7.72 -0.90 -21.35
C LYS A 230 -7.23 0.13 -20.34
N LEU A 231 -5.99 0.63 -20.57
CA LEU A 231 -5.38 1.68 -19.77
C LEU A 231 -5.58 3.02 -20.47
N GLU A 232 -6.06 4.02 -19.75
CA GLU A 232 -6.48 5.29 -20.31
C GLU A 232 -5.33 6.32 -20.22
N PRO A 233 -4.69 6.73 -21.35
CA PRO A 233 -3.52 7.59 -21.30
C PRO A 233 -3.86 9.06 -21.08
N GLU A 234 -2.98 9.76 -20.34
CA GLU A 234 -2.82 11.20 -20.43
C GLU A 234 -2.32 11.57 -21.84
N VAL A 235 -2.85 12.65 -22.41
CA VAL A 235 -2.38 13.21 -23.69
C VAL A 235 -2.05 14.69 -23.49
N TYR A 236 -0.81 15.05 -23.75
CA TYR A 236 -0.25 16.35 -23.40
C TYR A 236 0.34 17.17 -24.56
N ASN A 237 0.46 16.60 -25.76
CA ASN A 237 0.90 17.30 -26.95
C ASN A 237 0.41 16.61 -28.24
N PHE A 238 0.55 17.28 -29.38
CA PHE A 238 0.10 16.77 -30.67
C PHE A 238 0.92 15.56 -31.16
N HIS A 239 2.20 15.50 -30.84
CA HIS A 239 3.04 14.39 -31.24
C HIS A 239 2.54 13.06 -30.63
N LEU A 240 2.26 13.06 -29.33
CA LEU A 240 1.68 11.91 -28.64
C LEU A 240 0.27 11.60 -29.16
N LEU A 241 -0.57 12.63 -29.33
CA LEU A 241 -1.94 12.48 -29.83
C LEU A 241 -1.98 11.84 -31.21
N ASP A 242 -1.18 12.34 -32.14
CA ASP A 242 -1.15 11.83 -33.52
C ASP A 242 -0.60 10.41 -33.60
N ALA A 243 0.42 10.09 -32.80
CA ALA A 243 0.97 8.75 -32.72
C ALA A 243 -0.05 7.76 -32.13
N LEU A 244 -0.79 8.17 -31.08
CA LEU A 244 -1.84 7.37 -30.46
C LEU A 244 -3.01 7.12 -31.41
N ILE A 245 -3.48 8.16 -32.12
CA ILE A 245 -4.54 8.04 -33.11
C ILE A 245 -4.12 7.05 -34.20
N LYS A 246 -2.94 7.20 -34.75
CA LYS A 246 -2.41 6.31 -35.80
C LYS A 246 -2.31 4.86 -35.31
N ALA A 247 -1.86 4.65 -34.09
CA ALA A 247 -1.78 3.31 -33.49
C ALA A 247 -3.17 2.70 -33.27
N ALA A 248 -4.13 3.46 -32.76
CA ALA A 248 -5.50 3.01 -32.56
C ALA A 248 -6.21 2.69 -33.89
N GLU A 249 -6.06 3.53 -34.90
CA GLU A 249 -6.60 3.29 -36.25
C GLU A 249 -6.05 1.99 -36.87
N LYS A 250 -4.74 1.72 -36.69
CA LYS A 250 -4.10 0.48 -37.17
C LYS A 250 -4.69 -0.76 -36.52
N GLU A 251 -5.08 -0.70 -35.27
CA GLU A 251 -5.72 -1.79 -34.52
C GLU A 251 -7.26 -1.81 -34.70
N GLY A 252 -7.83 -0.89 -35.49
CA GLY A 252 -9.27 -0.78 -35.69
C GLY A 252 -10.05 -0.29 -34.45
N ILE A 253 -9.37 0.41 -33.56
CA ILE A 253 -9.96 0.90 -32.30
C ILE A 253 -10.68 2.23 -32.55
N THR A 254 -11.85 2.38 -31.96
CA THR A 254 -12.63 3.61 -31.97
C THR A 254 -13.01 4.04 -30.55
N ASN A 255 -13.11 5.36 -30.35
CA ASN A 255 -13.52 5.97 -29.06
C ASN A 255 -12.65 5.51 -27.88
N PHE A 256 -11.34 5.29 -28.09
CA PHE A 256 -10.45 4.97 -26.98
C PHE A 256 -10.34 6.18 -26.04
N PRO A 257 -10.64 6.02 -24.73
CA PRO A 257 -10.67 7.14 -23.82
C PRO A 257 -9.30 7.72 -23.55
N ILE A 258 -9.19 9.05 -23.63
CA ILE A 258 -7.97 9.80 -23.31
C ILE A 258 -8.26 10.87 -22.27
N HIS A 259 -7.24 11.29 -21.54
CA HIS A 259 -7.28 12.34 -20.55
C HIS A 259 -6.40 13.52 -21.03
N VAL A 260 -7.04 14.59 -21.45
CA VAL A 260 -6.34 15.75 -22.02
C VAL A 260 -5.71 16.57 -20.91
N LYS A 261 -4.39 16.79 -21.00
CA LYS A 261 -3.65 17.61 -20.04
C LYS A 261 -3.48 19.04 -20.55
N LEU A 262 -3.84 20.02 -19.73
CA LEU A 262 -3.56 21.44 -19.96
C LEU A 262 -2.41 21.91 -19.06
N ASP A 263 -1.51 22.68 -19.62
CA ASP A 263 -0.51 23.41 -18.84
C ASP A 263 -1.07 24.79 -18.45
N THR A 264 -1.30 24.96 -17.17
CA THR A 264 -1.80 26.21 -16.60
C THR A 264 -0.77 26.93 -15.74
N GLY A 265 0.50 26.52 -15.81
CA GLY A 265 1.59 27.19 -15.12
C GLY A 265 2.64 26.30 -14.48
N MET A 266 2.48 24.97 -14.53
CA MET A 266 3.52 24.06 -14.04
C MET A 266 4.69 23.89 -15.02
N HIS A 267 4.42 24.05 -16.31
CA HIS A 267 5.41 23.97 -17.40
C HIS A 267 6.18 22.64 -17.41
N ARG A 268 5.45 21.56 -17.16
CA ARG A 268 5.99 20.20 -17.21
C ARG A 268 5.46 19.44 -18.44
N LEU A 269 4.17 19.22 -18.52
CA LEU A 269 3.45 18.58 -19.62
C LEU A 269 2.09 19.25 -19.80
N GLY A 270 1.56 19.28 -21.01
CA GLY A 270 0.21 19.76 -21.30
C GLY A 270 0.14 20.70 -22.51
N PHE A 271 -1.02 20.77 -23.14
CA PHE A 271 -1.34 21.77 -24.14
C PHE A 271 -1.47 23.14 -23.48
N SER A 272 -0.99 24.17 -24.12
CA SER A 272 -1.36 25.54 -23.73
C SER A 272 -2.84 25.81 -24.05
N VAL A 273 -3.45 26.74 -23.32
CA VAL A 273 -4.86 27.10 -23.58
C VAL A 273 -5.05 27.64 -25.01
N ASP A 274 -4.04 28.31 -25.57
CA ASP A 274 -4.08 28.83 -26.93
C ASP A 274 -4.05 27.71 -28.01
N GLU A 275 -3.63 26.50 -27.66
CA GLU A 275 -3.64 25.37 -28.58
C GLU A 275 -5.00 24.64 -28.65
N ILE A 276 -5.96 24.93 -27.75
CA ILE A 276 -7.25 24.27 -27.67
C ILE A 276 -8.04 24.31 -28.98
N PRO A 277 -8.15 25.43 -29.71
CA PRO A 277 -8.84 25.44 -31.00
C PRO A 277 -8.25 24.43 -31.99
N LEU A 278 -6.94 24.30 -32.04
CA LEU A 278 -6.26 23.31 -32.88
C LEU A 278 -6.50 21.89 -32.39
N LEU A 279 -6.45 21.67 -31.08
CA LEU A 279 -6.74 20.40 -30.45
C LEU A 279 -8.17 19.92 -30.75
N ILE A 280 -9.17 20.84 -30.65
CA ILE A 280 -10.57 20.55 -31.00
C ILE A 280 -10.67 20.10 -32.45
N ARG A 281 -10.08 20.84 -33.38
CA ARG A 281 -10.07 20.44 -34.80
C ARG A 281 -9.46 19.06 -35.00
N ARG A 282 -8.35 18.78 -34.36
CA ARG A 282 -7.67 17.49 -34.44
C ARG A 282 -8.51 16.36 -33.89
N LEU A 283 -9.12 16.53 -32.72
CA LEU A 283 -9.99 15.52 -32.10
C LEU A 283 -11.26 15.25 -32.91
N LYS A 284 -11.85 16.28 -33.54
CA LYS A 284 -13.05 16.14 -34.40
C LYS A 284 -12.77 15.52 -35.76
N SER A 285 -11.53 15.52 -36.23
CA SER A 285 -11.16 14.97 -37.55
C SER A 285 -10.96 13.44 -37.53
N GLN A 286 -11.20 12.77 -36.42
CA GLN A 286 -10.96 11.33 -36.25
C GLN A 286 -11.98 10.74 -35.27
N ASN A 287 -12.02 9.40 -35.19
CA ASN A 287 -12.90 8.66 -34.27
C ASN A 287 -12.15 7.58 -33.46
N ALA A 288 -10.82 7.52 -33.55
CA ALA A 288 -10.01 6.53 -32.85
C ALA A 288 -9.96 6.78 -31.35
N VAL A 289 -9.89 8.06 -30.92
CA VAL A 289 -9.85 8.45 -29.53
C VAL A 289 -10.97 9.42 -29.17
N ILE A 290 -11.34 9.45 -27.87
CA ILE A 290 -12.36 10.35 -27.34
C ILE A 290 -11.89 10.98 -26.03
N PRO A 291 -11.98 12.33 -25.85
CA PRO A 291 -11.62 12.96 -24.60
C PRO A 291 -12.60 12.58 -23.49
N ARG A 292 -12.15 11.77 -22.53
CA ARG A 292 -12.90 11.37 -21.34
C ARG A 292 -12.85 12.43 -20.28
N SER A 293 -11.68 13.04 -20.08
CA SER A 293 -11.47 14.11 -19.15
C SER A 293 -10.50 15.16 -19.68
N VAL A 294 -10.50 16.31 -19.04
CA VAL A 294 -9.51 17.36 -19.19
C VAL A 294 -9.03 17.78 -17.81
N PHE A 295 -7.72 17.96 -17.65
CA PHE A 295 -7.16 18.27 -16.36
C PHE A 295 -5.88 19.11 -16.42
N SER A 296 -5.53 19.67 -15.26
CA SER A 296 -4.27 20.35 -15.04
C SER A 296 -3.69 19.98 -13.68
N HIS A 297 -2.63 20.63 -13.24
CA HIS A 297 -1.99 20.35 -11.96
C HIS A 297 -1.57 21.62 -11.24
N PHE A 298 -1.93 21.73 -9.95
CA PHE A 298 -1.51 22.83 -9.11
C PHE A 298 -0.02 22.80 -8.80
N VAL A 299 0.59 23.98 -8.79
CA VAL A 299 2.01 24.18 -8.47
C VAL A 299 2.24 24.39 -6.98
N GLY A 300 1.39 25.19 -6.34
CA GLY A 300 1.58 25.65 -4.97
C GLY A 300 0.30 25.67 -4.14
N SER A 301 -0.62 24.73 -4.37
CA SER A 301 -1.88 24.66 -3.60
C SER A 301 -1.69 24.33 -2.12
N ASP A 302 -0.52 23.86 -1.72
CA ASP A 302 -0.14 23.52 -0.36
C ASP A 302 0.26 24.72 0.51
N SER A 303 0.52 25.90 -0.10
CA SER A 303 1.00 27.08 0.62
C SER A 303 0.23 28.35 0.27
N ALA A 304 -0.18 29.08 1.31
CA ALA A 304 -0.94 30.33 1.17
C ALA A 304 -0.19 31.42 0.40
N GLN A 305 1.13 31.43 0.42
CA GLN A 305 1.95 32.38 -0.33
C GLN A 305 1.74 32.31 -1.84
N PHE A 306 1.25 31.15 -2.35
CA PHE A 306 1.01 30.91 -3.78
C PHE A 306 -0.47 30.96 -4.16
N ASP A 307 -1.36 31.41 -3.27
CA ASP A 307 -2.80 31.40 -3.52
C ASP A 307 -3.20 32.24 -4.73
N PHE A 308 -2.53 33.38 -4.94
CA PHE A 308 -2.77 34.19 -6.12
C PHE A 308 -2.47 33.43 -7.42
N PHE A 309 -1.33 32.77 -7.47
CA PHE A 309 -0.94 31.96 -8.62
C PHE A 309 -1.87 30.73 -8.80
N THR A 310 -2.26 30.09 -7.71
CA THR A 310 -3.20 28.97 -7.75
C THR A 310 -4.55 29.37 -8.32
N ARG A 311 -5.06 30.57 -7.97
CA ARG A 311 -6.30 31.12 -8.55
C ARG A 311 -6.15 31.42 -10.03
N GLN A 312 -5.02 31.96 -10.47
CA GLN A 312 -4.74 32.16 -11.90
C GLN A 312 -4.74 30.82 -12.66
N GLN A 313 -4.19 29.71 -12.06
CA GLN A 313 -4.28 28.39 -12.64
C GLN A 313 -5.73 27.92 -12.78
N ILE A 314 -6.58 28.17 -11.77
CA ILE A 314 -8.01 27.80 -11.80
C ILE A 314 -8.71 28.54 -12.93
N GLU A 315 -8.56 29.86 -13.03
CA GLU A 315 -9.19 30.69 -14.07
C GLU A 315 -8.77 30.25 -15.48
N LEU A 316 -7.49 29.98 -15.67
CA LEU A 316 -6.96 29.54 -16.96
C LEU A 316 -7.48 28.13 -17.30
N PHE A 317 -7.57 27.25 -16.31
CA PHE A 317 -8.13 25.91 -16.48
C PHE A 317 -9.63 25.93 -16.77
N GLU A 318 -10.40 26.76 -16.08
CA GLU A 318 -11.83 26.94 -16.35
C GLU A 318 -12.06 27.37 -17.79
N LYS A 319 -11.36 28.41 -18.23
CA LYS A 319 -11.44 28.90 -19.61
C LYS A 319 -11.16 27.80 -20.62
N GLY A 320 -10.02 27.11 -20.49
CA GLY A 320 -9.61 26.10 -21.46
C GLY A 320 -10.49 24.84 -21.43
N SER A 321 -10.87 24.38 -20.24
CA SER A 321 -11.72 23.21 -20.11
C SER A 321 -13.15 23.45 -20.58
N GLN A 322 -13.68 24.65 -20.40
CA GLN A 322 -14.98 25.03 -20.91
C GLN A 322 -14.99 25.11 -22.44
N GLU A 323 -13.99 25.72 -23.05
CA GLU A 323 -13.84 25.80 -24.51
C GLU A 323 -13.78 24.39 -25.12
N LEU A 324 -13.04 23.46 -24.50
CA LEU A 324 -13.01 22.08 -24.95
C LEU A 324 -14.38 21.38 -24.80
N GLN A 325 -15.07 21.57 -23.66
CA GLN A 325 -16.40 20.97 -23.41
C GLN A 325 -17.44 21.47 -24.41
N GLU A 326 -17.48 22.74 -24.73
CA GLU A 326 -18.44 23.33 -25.67
C GLU A 326 -18.32 22.77 -27.10
N ALA A 327 -17.16 22.24 -27.43
CA ALA A 327 -16.92 21.61 -28.73
C ALA A 327 -17.50 20.20 -28.85
N PHE A 328 -17.86 19.54 -27.74
CA PHE A 328 -18.32 18.16 -27.72
C PHE A 328 -19.67 18.00 -27.02
N SER A 329 -20.50 17.09 -27.53
CA SER A 329 -21.83 16.81 -26.96
C SER A 329 -21.80 15.91 -25.73
N HIS A 330 -20.77 15.07 -25.60
CA HIS A 330 -20.60 14.22 -24.41
C HIS A 330 -19.92 14.97 -23.27
N LYS A 331 -20.16 14.54 -22.05
CA LYS A 331 -19.53 15.15 -20.87
C LYS A 331 -18.04 14.81 -20.83
N ILE A 332 -17.19 15.85 -20.78
CA ILE A 332 -15.76 15.76 -20.53
C ILE A 332 -15.54 16.11 -19.04
N LEU A 333 -15.05 15.15 -18.26
CA LEU A 333 -14.83 15.33 -16.82
C LEU A 333 -13.65 16.27 -16.57
N ARG A 334 -13.84 17.24 -15.67
CA ARG A 334 -12.82 18.26 -15.37
C ARG A 334 -12.17 17.98 -14.02
N HIS A 335 -10.85 18.06 -13.92
CA HIS A 335 -10.15 17.94 -12.65
C HIS A 335 -8.82 18.70 -12.61
N ILE A 336 -8.52 19.34 -11.47
CA ILE A 336 -7.27 20.06 -11.23
C ILE A 336 -6.71 19.80 -9.82
N CYS A 337 -7.57 19.57 -8.81
CA CYS A 337 -7.15 19.39 -7.43
C CYS A 337 -6.26 18.17 -7.25
N ASN A 338 -5.08 18.38 -6.65
CA ASN A 338 -4.28 17.39 -5.94
C ASN A 338 -4.76 17.28 -4.47
N THR A 339 -4.08 16.55 -3.60
CA THR A 339 -4.44 16.42 -2.19
C THR A 339 -4.64 17.78 -1.51
N ALA A 340 -3.68 18.72 -1.63
CA ALA A 340 -3.80 20.04 -1.03
C ALA A 340 -4.96 20.87 -1.63
N GLY A 341 -5.19 20.72 -2.93
CA GLY A 341 -6.30 21.39 -3.62
C GLY A 341 -7.67 20.92 -3.11
N ILE A 342 -7.81 19.65 -2.74
CA ILE A 342 -9.06 19.12 -2.15
C ILE A 342 -9.41 19.90 -0.88
N GLU A 343 -8.42 20.15 -0.01
CA GLU A 343 -8.61 20.83 1.26
C GLU A 343 -8.79 22.36 1.10
N ARG A 344 -7.88 22.99 0.36
CA ARG A 344 -7.78 24.47 0.32
C ARG A 344 -8.58 25.15 -0.78
N PHE A 345 -8.93 24.43 -1.84
CA PHE A 345 -9.66 24.98 -2.99
C PHE A 345 -10.90 24.16 -3.33
N PRO A 346 -11.87 24.00 -2.40
CA PRO A 346 -13.05 23.18 -2.63
C PRO A 346 -13.90 23.63 -3.82
N GLY A 347 -13.84 24.93 -4.17
CA GLY A 347 -14.49 25.46 -5.38
C GLY A 347 -13.90 24.97 -6.70
N ALA A 348 -12.67 24.42 -6.68
CA ALA A 348 -11.97 23.90 -7.85
C ALA A 348 -11.97 22.36 -7.94
N GLN A 349 -12.81 21.68 -7.17
CA GLN A 349 -12.92 20.21 -7.21
C GLN A 349 -13.53 19.72 -8.53
N PHE A 350 -14.35 20.52 -9.18
CA PHE A 350 -15.02 20.19 -10.45
C PHE A 350 -15.69 18.79 -10.43
N ASP A 351 -15.45 17.99 -11.47
CA ASP A 351 -16.06 16.67 -11.61
C ASP A 351 -15.23 15.57 -10.91
N MET A 352 -13.93 15.78 -10.76
CA MET A 352 -13.03 14.80 -10.13
C MET A 352 -11.92 15.49 -9.34
N VAL A 353 -11.34 14.73 -8.38
CA VAL A 353 -10.15 15.13 -7.62
C VAL A 353 -9.10 14.01 -7.64
N ARG A 354 -7.81 14.36 -7.42
CA ARG A 354 -6.73 13.38 -7.36
C ARG A 354 -6.11 13.33 -5.96
N LEU A 355 -6.37 12.24 -5.28
CA LEU A 355 -5.82 11.96 -3.95
C LEU A 355 -4.47 11.24 -4.08
N GLY A 356 -3.42 11.91 -3.62
CA GLY A 356 -2.05 11.41 -3.59
C GLY A 356 -1.58 11.12 -2.17
N ILE A 357 -0.65 11.94 -1.66
CA ILE A 357 0.03 11.71 -0.37
C ILE A 357 -0.92 11.63 0.82
N GLY A 358 -2.05 12.33 0.80
CA GLY A 358 -3.06 12.25 1.84
C GLY A 358 -3.61 10.84 2.05
N LEU A 359 -3.70 10.03 0.98
CA LEU A 359 -4.08 8.63 1.07
C LEU A 359 -3.11 7.83 1.94
N TYR A 360 -1.82 8.16 1.86
CA TYR A 360 -0.72 7.51 2.60
C TYR A 360 -0.46 8.14 3.98
N GLY A 361 -1.34 9.04 4.41
CA GLY A 361 -1.44 9.52 5.77
C GLY A 361 -0.68 10.80 6.11
N VAL A 362 -0.15 11.51 5.13
CA VAL A 362 0.56 12.78 5.35
C VAL A 362 -0.21 13.94 4.72
N SER A 363 -0.50 14.98 5.50
CA SER A 363 -1.06 16.22 4.99
C SER A 363 0.01 16.99 4.19
N PRO A 364 -0.28 17.40 2.95
CA PRO A 364 0.67 18.19 2.17
C PRO A 364 0.75 19.66 2.61
N ILE A 365 -0.12 20.12 3.52
CA ILE A 365 -0.22 21.51 3.94
C ILE A 365 0.79 21.81 5.05
N ASP A 366 0.83 20.97 6.07
CA ASP A 366 1.62 21.17 7.28
C ASP A 366 2.51 19.98 7.65
N ASN A 367 2.55 18.94 6.79
CA ASN A 367 3.22 17.67 7.03
C ASN A 367 2.73 16.93 8.29
N SER A 368 1.53 17.24 8.80
CA SER A 368 0.92 16.47 9.89
C SER A 368 0.54 15.07 9.43
N ILE A 369 0.55 14.13 10.36
CA ILE A 369 0.07 12.78 10.12
C ILE A 369 -1.45 12.74 10.35
N ILE A 370 -2.19 12.27 9.35
CA ILE A 370 -3.65 12.11 9.40
C ILE A 370 -3.95 10.77 10.11
N ASN A 371 -3.67 9.65 9.43
CA ASN A 371 -3.57 8.32 10.02
C ASN A 371 -2.36 7.64 9.41
N ASN A 372 -1.44 7.14 10.23
CA ASN A 372 -0.21 6.53 9.73
C ASN A 372 -0.52 5.23 8.99
N VAL A 373 -0.08 5.14 7.73
CA VAL A 373 -0.30 3.96 6.89
C VAL A 373 0.91 3.03 6.92
N SER A 374 2.12 3.57 6.94
CA SER A 374 3.33 2.80 6.76
C SER A 374 4.25 2.87 7.98
N THR A 375 4.70 1.70 8.46
CA THR A 375 5.70 1.58 9.55
C THR A 375 6.85 0.72 9.07
N LEU A 376 8.05 1.30 9.01
CA LEU A 376 9.28 0.59 8.68
C LEU A 376 9.98 0.17 9.96
N LYS A 377 10.19 -1.13 10.13
CA LYS A 377 10.86 -1.70 11.31
C LYS A 377 11.79 -2.85 10.98
N THR A 378 12.73 -3.08 11.86
CA THR A 378 13.71 -4.16 11.78
C THR A 378 13.99 -4.72 13.18
N THR A 379 14.97 -5.63 13.31
CA THR A 379 15.34 -6.24 14.59
C THR A 379 16.82 -6.00 14.89
N ILE A 380 17.18 -6.03 16.18
CA ILE A 380 18.59 -5.99 16.59
C ILE A 380 19.22 -7.36 16.32
N LEU A 381 20.28 -7.40 15.50
CA LEU A 381 21.02 -8.62 15.21
C LEU A 381 22.05 -8.94 16.29
N GLN A 382 22.78 -7.93 16.76
CA GLN A 382 23.86 -8.08 17.72
C GLN A 382 24.06 -6.81 18.52
N ILE A 383 24.42 -6.95 19.80
CA ILE A 383 24.84 -5.85 20.67
C ILE A 383 26.26 -6.10 21.12
N ARG A 384 27.12 -5.07 21.07
CA ARG A 384 28.49 -5.09 21.52
C ARG A 384 28.79 -3.96 22.48
N ASP A 385 29.55 -4.27 23.53
CA ASP A 385 30.20 -3.25 24.36
C ASP A 385 31.45 -2.77 23.65
N VAL A 386 31.58 -1.46 23.45
CA VAL A 386 32.68 -0.82 22.72
C VAL A 386 33.32 0.22 23.61
N PRO A 387 34.65 0.21 23.75
CA PRO A 387 35.38 1.21 24.54
C PRO A 387 35.17 2.65 24.08
N GLY A 388 35.21 3.61 25.01
CA GLY A 388 34.87 5.01 24.77
C GLY A 388 35.81 5.79 23.83
N GLU A 389 36.96 5.23 23.51
CA GLU A 389 37.94 5.86 22.58
C GLU A 389 37.92 5.18 21.20
N ASP A 390 37.04 4.21 21.02
CA ASP A 390 36.95 3.44 19.78
C ASP A 390 36.06 4.11 18.75
N THR A 391 36.11 3.58 17.54
CA THR A 391 35.29 4.08 16.41
C THR A 391 34.44 2.99 15.82
N VAL A 392 33.27 3.38 15.28
CA VAL A 392 32.27 2.49 14.69
C VAL A 392 32.10 2.77 13.20
N GLY A 393 32.11 1.71 12.40
CA GLY A 393 31.77 1.74 11.00
C GLY A 393 32.84 2.23 10.02
N TYR A 394 32.49 2.31 8.77
CA TYR A 394 33.38 2.69 7.67
C TYR A 394 34.03 4.05 7.87
N SER A 395 35.31 4.13 7.48
CA SER A 395 36.11 5.35 7.57
C SER A 395 36.25 5.86 9.02
N ARG A 396 35.93 5.00 10.00
CA ARG A 396 36.00 5.33 11.43
C ARG A 396 35.19 6.56 11.83
N MET A 397 34.03 6.79 11.14
CA MET A 397 33.27 8.03 11.29
C MET A 397 32.32 8.04 12.51
N GLY A 398 32.14 6.92 13.19
CA GLY A 398 31.40 6.85 14.46
C GLY A 398 32.34 6.99 15.63
N HIS A 399 32.63 8.22 16.10
CA HIS A 399 33.51 8.47 17.25
C HIS A 399 32.70 8.33 18.55
N LEU A 400 33.19 7.49 19.45
CA LEU A 400 32.61 7.32 20.78
C LEU A 400 33.34 8.20 21.79
N THR A 401 32.63 8.78 22.73
CA THR A 401 33.15 9.63 23.79
C THR A 401 33.06 8.99 25.17
N ARG A 402 32.41 7.82 25.25
CA ARG A 402 32.21 7.01 26.45
C ARG A 402 32.12 5.53 26.07
N PRO A 403 32.37 4.60 27.02
CA PRO A 403 31.99 3.20 26.80
C PRO A 403 30.56 3.08 26.39
N SER A 404 30.28 2.43 25.28
CA SER A 404 28.98 2.42 24.61
C SER A 404 28.52 1.02 24.24
N ARG A 405 27.21 0.78 24.29
CA ARG A 405 26.56 -0.42 23.73
C ARG A 405 26.11 -0.09 22.31
N ILE A 406 26.68 -0.74 21.34
CA ILE A 406 26.40 -0.53 19.92
C ILE A 406 25.63 -1.74 19.39
N ALA A 407 24.45 -1.49 18.84
CA ALA A 407 23.62 -2.51 18.19
C ALA A 407 23.75 -2.44 16.68
N ALA A 408 23.81 -3.60 16.03
CA ALA A 408 23.72 -3.74 14.57
C ALA A 408 22.29 -4.12 14.19
N ILE A 409 21.73 -3.43 13.19
CA ILE A 409 20.39 -3.68 12.65
C ILE A 409 20.46 -3.92 11.13
N PRO A 410 19.73 -4.91 10.57
CA PRO A 410 19.82 -5.32 9.17
C PRO A 410 19.00 -4.42 8.23
N ILE A 411 19.33 -3.15 8.21
CA ILE A 411 18.81 -2.16 7.27
C ILE A 411 19.93 -1.22 6.84
N GLY A 412 20.00 -0.94 5.56
CA GLY A 412 20.99 -0.02 5.00
C GLY A 412 20.44 0.78 3.82
N TYR A 413 21.34 1.45 3.09
CA TYR A 413 20.89 2.31 2.00
C TYR A 413 20.33 1.53 0.80
N ALA A 414 20.65 0.24 0.65
CA ALA A 414 20.04 -0.61 -0.37
C ALA A 414 18.60 -1.01 -0.03
N ASP A 415 18.17 -0.81 1.23
CA ASP A 415 16.78 -0.99 1.66
C ASP A 415 15.96 0.31 1.56
N GLY A 416 16.64 1.44 1.39
CA GLY A 416 16.04 2.78 1.35
C GLY A 416 16.37 3.65 2.57
N LEU A 417 17.21 3.18 3.51
CA LEU A 417 17.70 4.01 4.62
C LEU A 417 18.80 4.94 4.12
N ASN A 418 18.45 6.20 3.88
CA ASN A 418 19.38 7.17 3.28
C ASN A 418 20.65 7.39 4.14
N ARG A 419 21.78 7.42 3.49
CA ARG A 419 23.10 7.53 4.14
C ARG A 419 23.31 8.81 4.95
N HIS A 420 22.61 9.91 4.58
CA HIS A 420 22.65 11.17 5.32
C HIS A 420 22.00 11.11 6.71
N LEU A 421 21.24 10.06 7.01
CA LEU A 421 20.71 9.82 8.35
C LEU A 421 21.76 9.31 9.34
N GLY A 422 22.90 8.85 8.86
CA GLY A 422 24.02 8.38 9.68
C GLY A 422 24.75 9.47 10.47
N ARG A 423 25.83 9.08 11.16
CA ARG A 423 26.72 9.98 11.92
C ARG A 423 25.99 10.82 12.98
N GLY A 424 24.96 10.25 13.64
CA GLY A 424 24.17 10.95 14.65
C GLY A 424 23.17 11.96 14.11
N ASN A 425 23.00 12.09 12.78
CA ASN A 425 22.05 13.05 12.21
C ASN A 425 20.59 12.67 12.49
N ALA A 426 20.30 11.37 12.56
CA ALA A 426 18.98 10.86 12.89
C ALA A 426 19.06 9.66 13.87
N TYR A 427 17.90 9.12 14.22
CA TYR A 427 17.77 8.01 15.14
C TYR A 427 16.61 7.11 14.73
N CYS A 428 16.60 5.87 15.20
CA CYS A 428 15.43 5.01 15.24
C CYS A 428 14.92 4.88 16.69
N LEU A 429 13.78 4.21 16.89
CA LEU A 429 13.28 3.91 18.24
C LEU A 429 13.53 2.43 18.57
N VAL A 430 14.09 2.19 19.75
CA VAL A 430 14.20 0.88 20.37
C VAL A 430 13.50 0.94 21.72
N ASN A 431 12.49 0.08 21.94
CA ASN A 431 11.68 0.10 23.14
C ASN A 431 11.16 1.52 23.50
N GLY A 432 10.74 2.29 22.47
CA GLY A 432 10.21 3.66 22.63
C GLY A 432 11.27 4.74 22.91
N LYS A 433 12.58 4.39 22.94
CA LYS A 433 13.67 5.32 23.21
C LYS A 433 14.48 5.59 21.95
N LYS A 434 15.01 6.82 21.83
CA LYS A 434 15.82 7.24 20.69
C LYS A 434 17.18 6.56 20.71
N ALA A 435 17.50 5.83 19.63
CA ALA A 435 18.77 5.18 19.37
C ALA A 435 19.41 5.84 18.13
N PRO A 436 20.39 6.76 18.31
CA PRO A 436 21.04 7.46 17.20
C PRO A 436 21.82 6.50 16.30
N TYR A 437 21.82 6.77 15.00
CA TYR A 437 22.68 6.07 14.05
C TYR A 437 24.15 6.47 14.28
N VAL A 438 25.04 5.49 14.43
CA VAL A 438 26.46 5.71 14.71
C VAL A 438 27.30 5.40 13.47
N GLY A 439 28.16 6.33 13.09
CA GLY A 439 28.98 6.18 11.90
C GLY A 439 28.19 6.21 10.60
N ASN A 440 28.80 5.75 9.54
CA ASN A 440 28.18 5.69 8.22
C ASN A 440 27.16 4.54 8.17
N ILE A 441 25.99 4.78 7.59
CA ILE A 441 25.06 3.73 7.20
C ILE A 441 25.70 2.92 6.07
N CYS A 442 25.74 1.59 6.23
CA CYS A 442 26.28 0.67 5.23
C CYS A 442 25.19 0.26 4.22
N MET A 443 25.54 -0.59 3.28
CA MET A 443 24.61 -1.05 2.23
C MET A 443 23.42 -1.83 2.82
N ASP A 444 23.70 -2.78 3.73
CA ASP A 444 22.74 -3.77 4.20
C ASP A 444 22.51 -3.75 5.72
N VAL A 445 23.38 -3.07 6.45
CA VAL A 445 23.39 -3.02 7.93
C VAL A 445 23.77 -1.61 8.37
N CYS A 446 23.28 -1.17 9.51
CA CYS A 446 23.78 0.03 10.17
C CYS A 446 23.89 -0.19 11.68
N MET A 447 24.58 0.71 12.35
CA MET A 447 24.83 0.66 13.79
C MET A 447 24.09 1.79 14.48
N ILE A 448 23.58 1.47 15.67
CA ILE A 448 22.82 2.42 16.52
C ILE A 448 23.39 2.37 17.95
N ASP A 449 23.35 3.51 18.63
CA ASP A 449 23.74 3.60 20.03
C ASP A 449 22.55 3.25 20.94
N VAL A 450 22.69 2.15 21.67
CA VAL A 450 21.71 1.66 22.65
C VAL A 450 22.24 1.68 24.09
N THR A 451 23.25 2.49 24.37
CA THR A 451 23.93 2.53 25.68
C THR A 451 22.96 2.75 26.83
N ASP A 452 22.02 3.66 26.69
CA ASP A 452 21.06 4.02 27.73
C ASP A 452 19.68 3.34 27.53
N ILE A 453 19.63 2.29 26.72
CA ILE A 453 18.40 1.58 26.41
C ILE A 453 18.50 0.14 26.94
N ASP A 454 17.53 -0.24 27.76
CA ASP A 454 17.37 -1.65 28.15
C ASP A 454 16.77 -2.42 26.96
N CYS A 455 17.64 -3.15 26.27
CA CYS A 455 17.30 -3.93 25.08
C CYS A 455 18.23 -5.12 24.90
N ARG A 456 17.78 -6.08 24.08
CA ARG A 456 18.51 -7.30 23.74
C ARG A 456 18.42 -7.60 22.24
N GLU A 457 19.22 -8.53 21.79
CA GLU A 457 19.17 -9.08 20.44
C GLU A 457 17.78 -9.66 20.16
N GLY A 458 17.22 -9.36 18.98
CA GLY A 458 15.85 -9.69 18.60
C GLY A 458 14.79 -8.61 18.91
N ASP A 459 15.12 -7.61 19.73
CA ASP A 459 14.21 -6.49 19.97
C ASP A 459 14.00 -5.66 18.70
N LYS A 460 12.83 -5.03 18.59
CA LYS A 460 12.45 -4.25 17.41
C LYS A 460 13.09 -2.86 17.43
N ALA A 461 13.54 -2.43 16.25
CA ALA A 461 13.95 -1.07 15.97
C ALA A 461 12.98 -0.46 14.95
N VAL A 462 12.31 0.63 15.31
CA VAL A 462 11.37 1.36 14.44
C VAL A 462 12.09 2.49 13.74
N ILE A 463 12.13 2.44 12.42
CA ILE A 463 12.81 3.44 11.59
C ILE A 463 11.90 4.65 11.37
N PHE A 464 10.62 4.41 11.07
CA PHE A 464 9.52 5.37 11.12
C PHE A 464 8.20 4.63 11.32
N GLY A 465 7.20 5.32 11.87
CA GLY A 465 5.88 4.79 12.18
C GLY A 465 5.08 5.77 13.04
N ASP A 466 4.17 5.26 13.87
CA ASP A 466 3.30 6.10 14.72
C ASP A 466 4.08 6.98 15.70
N ASP A 467 5.03 6.40 16.43
CA ASP A 467 5.83 7.12 17.44
C ASP A 467 7.03 7.88 16.87
N LEU A 468 7.39 7.63 15.61
CA LEU A 468 8.45 8.30 14.88
C LEU A 468 7.96 8.62 13.48
N PRO A 469 7.26 9.75 13.29
CA PRO A 469 6.68 10.11 12.00
C PRO A 469 7.71 10.16 10.88
N ILE A 470 7.33 9.70 9.69
CA ILE A 470 8.20 9.74 8.50
C ILE A 470 8.69 11.15 8.17
N THR A 471 7.93 12.16 8.55
CA THR A 471 8.30 13.58 8.39
C THR A 471 9.55 13.95 9.17
N THR A 472 9.83 13.28 10.30
CA THR A 472 11.10 13.45 11.02
C THR A 472 12.31 13.07 10.15
N LEU A 473 12.18 12.02 9.32
CA LEU A 473 13.24 11.60 8.41
C LEU A 473 13.37 12.56 7.24
N SER A 474 12.24 12.94 6.61
CA SER A 474 12.27 13.87 5.49
C SER A 474 12.84 15.23 5.88
N ASP A 475 12.53 15.75 7.06
CA ASP A 475 13.11 17.00 7.59
C ASP A 475 14.61 16.89 7.78
N LYS A 476 15.10 15.78 8.34
CA LYS A 476 16.53 15.51 8.51
C LYS A 476 17.28 15.40 7.18
N LEU A 477 16.61 14.94 6.16
CA LEU A 477 17.15 14.80 4.81
C LEU A 477 17.00 16.06 3.95
N GLY A 478 16.23 17.06 4.40
CA GLY A 478 15.92 18.24 3.61
C GLY A 478 15.07 17.91 2.37
N THR A 479 14.18 16.93 2.49
CA THR A 479 13.30 16.46 1.42
C THR A 479 11.85 16.33 1.88
N ILE A 480 11.03 15.67 1.09
CA ILE A 480 9.60 15.47 1.33
C ILE A 480 9.27 14.00 1.64
N PRO A 481 8.19 13.72 2.37
CA PRO A 481 7.78 12.35 2.72
C PRO A 481 7.60 11.42 1.51
N TYR A 482 7.18 11.95 0.36
CA TYR A 482 7.06 11.19 -0.90
C TYR A 482 8.36 10.47 -1.28
N GLU A 483 9.48 11.17 -1.21
CA GLU A 483 10.79 10.61 -1.58
C GLU A 483 11.21 9.52 -0.58
N VAL A 484 10.96 9.72 0.70
CA VAL A 484 11.27 8.73 1.73
C VAL A 484 10.45 7.46 1.52
N LEU A 485 9.14 7.58 1.30
CA LEU A 485 8.26 6.43 1.03
C LEU A 485 8.67 5.65 -0.23
N THR A 486 8.87 6.37 -1.33
CA THR A 486 9.19 5.74 -2.62
C THR A 486 10.61 5.18 -2.69
N SER A 487 11.50 5.57 -1.77
CA SER A 487 12.87 5.04 -1.69
C SER A 487 12.94 3.63 -1.08
N ILE A 488 11.88 3.16 -0.41
CA ILE A 488 11.86 1.83 0.20
C ILE A 488 11.96 0.75 -0.88
N SER A 489 13.08 0.02 -0.86
CA SER A 489 13.40 -1.00 -1.84
C SER A 489 12.39 -2.15 -1.86
N ASN A 490 12.20 -2.77 -3.03
CA ASN A 490 11.35 -3.95 -3.19
C ASN A 490 11.86 -5.18 -2.42
N ARG A 491 13.12 -5.20 -1.96
CA ARG A 491 13.63 -6.28 -1.11
C ARG A 491 13.12 -6.21 0.34
N VAL A 492 12.64 -5.05 0.79
CA VAL A 492 11.93 -4.92 2.07
C VAL A 492 10.55 -5.55 1.93
N LYS A 493 10.23 -6.54 2.76
CA LYS A 493 8.94 -7.23 2.71
C LYS A 493 7.82 -6.30 3.16
N ARG A 494 6.72 -6.22 2.40
CA ARG A 494 5.48 -5.54 2.81
C ARG A 494 4.59 -6.53 3.54
N VAL A 495 4.07 -6.10 4.67
CA VAL A 495 3.12 -6.86 5.50
C VAL A 495 1.87 -6.02 5.67
N TYR A 496 0.75 -6.51 5.17
CA TYR A 496 -0.51 -5.78 5.17
C TYR A 496 -1.38 -6.26 6.31
N TYR A 497 -2.01 -5.30 6.98
CA TYR A 497 -3.00 -5.58 8.01
C TYR A 497 -4.13 -4.54 7.97
N GLN A 498 -5.24 -4.87 8.60
CA GLN A 498 -6.40 -4.00 8.68
C GLN A 498 -6.88 -4.02 10.13
N ASP A 499 -6.85 -2.85 10.78
CA ASP A 499 -7.37 -2.66 12.14
C ASP A 499 -8.88 -2.40 12.13
#